data_49c28a65a02da2437316afcfb34f63b7
#
_entry.id   49c28a65a02da2437316afcfb34f63b7
#
_cell.length_a   1.000
_cell.length_b   1.000
_cell.length_c   1.000
_cell.angle_alpha   90.00
_cell.angle_beta   90.00
_cell.angle_gamma   90.00
#
_symmetry.space_group_name_H-M   'P 1'
#
loop_
_entity.id
_entity.type
_entity.pdbx_description
1 polymer ?
#
loop_
_entity_poly.entity_id
_entity_poly.type
_entity_poly.pdbx_seq_one_letter_code
_entity_poly.pdbx_strand_id
1 'polypeptide(L)'
;MQVIFNSRVGDASDLRDLAARRARFVMRRLTWLVPRATVQFTDVNGPRGGVDKRCQVALRTDGLGSVVVTAVARDWRSALDGALSRASRLVLRLCRRDQGRRERGQRAIPLER
;
A
#
# COMPACT_ATOMS: atom_id res chain seq x y z
N MET A 1 -4.07 4.53 11.03
CA MET A 1 -4.26 3.71 9.82
C MET A 1 -5.00 2.43 10.18
N GLN A 2 -6.09 2.19 9.52
CA GLN A 2 -6.84 0.95 9.66
C GLN A 2 -6.35 -0.05 8.61
N VAL A 3 -6.03 -1.27 9.05
CA VAL A 3 -5.62 -2.33 8.12
C VAL A 3 -6.78 -3.31 7.96
N ILE A 4 -7.25 -3.47 6.73
CA ILE A 4 -8.30 -4.40 6.38
C ILE A 4 -7.64 -5.58 5.65
N PHE A 5 -7.92 -6.77 6.10
CA PHE A 5 -7.33 -7.99 5.55
C PHE A 5 -8.41 -8.85 4.91
N ASN A 6 -8.18 -9.23 3.67
CA ASN A 6 -9.03 -10.18 2.94
C ASN A 6 -8.17 -11.32 2.40
N SER A 7 -8.64 -12.54 2.52
CA SER A 7 -7.91 -13.69 2.02
C SER A 7 -8.90 -14.73 1.49
N ARG A 8 -8.54 -15.31 0.36
CA ARG A 8 -9.22 -16.47 -0.21
C ARG A 8 -8.46 -17.76 0.10
N VAL A 9 -7.39 -17.64 0.86
CA VAL A 9 -6.64 -18.78 1.38
C VAL A 9 -7.35 -19.29 2.64
N GLY A 10 -7.28 -20.57 2.93
CA GLY A 10 -7.99 -21.17 4.08
C GLY A 10 -7.70 -20.48 5.41
N ASP A 11 -7.16 -21.18 6.41
CA ASP A 11 -6.85 -20.53 7.68
C ASP A 11 -5.75 -19.50 7.50
N ALA A 12 -6.11 -18.22 7.58
CA ALA A 12 -5.25 -17.11 7.28
C ALA A 12 -4.98 -16.19 8.48
N SER A 13 -5.18 -16.69 9.71
CA SER A 13 -5.00 -15.87 10.91
C SER A 13 -3.55 -15.37 11.04
N ASP A 14 -2.57 -16.24 10.76
CA ASP A 14 -1.17 -15.85 10.81
C ASP A 14 -0.82 -14.82 9.73
N LEU A 15 -1.42 -14.97 8.55
CA LEU A 15 -1.23 -14.01 7.46
C LEU A 15 -1.85 -12.66 7.80
N ARG A 16 -2.99 -12.66 8.48
CA ARG A 16 -3.63 -11.43 8.93
C ARG A 16 -2.72 -10.66 9.88
N ASP A 17 -2.15 -11.34 10.86
CA ASP A 17 -1.26 -10.73 11.82
C ASP A 17 0.01 -10.22 11.15
N LEU A 18 0.57 -11.01 10.24
CA LEU A 18 1.75 -10.61 9.47
C LEU A 18 1.44 -9.37 8.63
N ALA A 19 0.32 -9.37 7.93
CA ALA A 19 -0.08 -8.25 7.08
C ALA A 19 -0.23 -6.97 7.90
N ALA A 20 -0.90 -7.05 9.05
CA ALA A 20 -1.09 -5.89 9.91
C ALA A 20 0.23 -5.34 10.43
N ARG A 21 1.11 -6.21 10.92
CA ARG A 21 2.41 -5.77 11.44
C ARG A 21 3.29 -5.17 10.36
N ARG A 22 3.38 -5.83 9.20
CA ARG A 22 4.22 -5.35 8.10
C ARG A 22 3.69 -4.05 7.52
N ALA A 23 2.38 -3.95 7.36
CA ALA A 23 1.78 -2.71 6.84
C ALA A 23 2.05 -1.54 7.78
N ARG A 24 1.87 -1.72 9.08
CA ARG A 24 2.14 -0.66 10.05
C ARG A 24 3.62 -0.29 10.08
N PHE A 25 4.50 -1.26 9.95
CA PHE A 25 5.93 -0.99 9.92
C PHE A 25 6.35 -0.22 8.66
N VAL A 26 5.98 -0.71 7.50
CA VAL A 26 6.36 -0.10 6.24
C VAL A 26 5.77 1.30 6.10
N MET A 27 4.54 1.49 6.58
CA MET A 27 3.81 2.74 6.46
C MET A 27 3.93 3.65 7.69
N ARG A 28 4.81 3.34 8.63
CA ARG A 28 4.86 4.04 9.92
C ARG A 28 5.01 5.56 9.82
N ARG A 29 5.67 6.04 8.78
CA ARG A 29 5.86 7.48 8.56
C ARG A 29 4.74 8.12 7.76
N LEU A 30 3.82 7.30 7.23
CA LEU A 30 2.74 7.77 6.36
C LEU A 30 1.36 7.51 6.96
N THR A 31 1.28 7.07 8.21
CA THR A 31 0.00 6.72 8.83
C THR A 31 -0.94 7.93 8.93
N TRP A 32 -0.39 9.12 9.05
CA TRP A 32 -1.20 10.35 9.09
C TRP A 32 -1.86 10.65 7.74
N LEU A 33 -1.29 10.13 6.66
CA LEU A 33 -1.78 10.37 5.30
C LEU A 33 -2.64 9.23 4.80
N VAL A 34 -2.44 8.01 5.31
CA VAL A 34 -3.11 6.80 4.83
C VAL A 34 -4.05 6.29 5.91
N PRO A 35 -5.32 6.71 5.90
CA PRO A 35 -6.28 6.25 6.91
C PRO A 35 -6.65 4.78 6.77
N ARG A 36 -6.52 4.21 5.57
CA ARG A 36 -6.93 2.82 5.32
C ARG A 36 -5.97 2.12 4.39
N ALA A 37 -5.56 0.91 4.78
CA ALA A 37 -4.80 -0.01 3.96
C ALA A 37 -5.55 -1.32 3.85
N THR A 38 -5.81 -1.79 2.64
CA THR A 38 -6.47 -3.06 2.40
C THR A 38 -5.45 -4.03 1.79
N VAL A 39 -5.31 -5.19 2.42
CA VAL A 39 -4.38 -6.23 1.96
C VAL A 39 -5.19 -7.45 1.58
N GLN A 40 -5.02 -7.93 0.35
CA GLN A 40 -5.72 -9.10 -0.16
C GLN A 40 -4.72 -10.13 -0.66
N PHE A 41 -4.88 -11.36 -0.21
CA PHE A 41 -4.07 -12.49 -0.66
C PHE A 41 -4.88 -13.44 -1.54
N THR A 42 -4.27 -13.87 -2.63
CA THR A 42 -4.87 -14.82 -3.56
C THR A 42 -3.79 -15.80 -4.03
N ASP A 43 -4.14 -17.08 -4.05
CA ASP A 43 -3.28 -18.12 -4.62
C ASP A 43 -3.70 -18.33 -6.06
N VAL A 44 -2.87 -17.88 -7.00
CA VAL A 44 -3.24 -17.84 -8.42
C VAL A 44 -3.23 -19.23 -9.05
N ASN A 45 -2.26 -20.07 -8.68
CA ASN A 45 -2.09 -21.38 -9.30
C ASN A 45 -2.51 -22.54 -8.39
N GLY A 46 -3.00 -22.25 -7.19
CA GLY A 46 -3.42 -23.28 -6.25
C GLY A 46 -2.26 -24.14 -5.75
N PRO A 47 -2.49 -25.44 -5.53
CA PRO A 47 -1.49 -26.30 -4.89
C PRO A 47 -0.29 -26.67 -5.76
N ARG A 48 -0.24 -26.21 -6.99
CA ARG A 48 0.87 -26.57 -7.90
C ARG A 48 2.19 -25.90 -7.54
N GLY A 49 2.17 -24.88 -6.69
CA GLY A 49 3.37 -24.18 -6.27
C GLY A 49 3.92 -23.23 -7.34
N GLY A 50 5.13 -22.73 -7.12
CA GLY A 50 5.77 -21.78 -8.01
C GLY A 50 5.54 -20.34 -7.61
N VAL A 51 5.62 -19.41 -8.58
CA VAL A 51 5.42 -17.97 -8.35
C VAL A 51 3.92 -17.67 -8.47
N ASP A 52 3.18 -18.04 -7.45
CA ASP A 52 1.73 -18.08 -7.50
C ASP A 52 1.05 -17.36 -6.34
N LYS A 53 1.79 -16.84 -5.38
CA LYS A 53 1.24 -16.13 -4.24
C LYS A 53 1.08 -14.65 -4.60
N ARG A 54 -0.15 -14.20 -4.67
CA ARG A 54 -0.47 -12.83 -5.10
C ARG A 54 -0.93 -12.01 -3.91
N CYS A 55 -0.36 -10.82 -3.78
CA CYS A 55 -0.78 -9.85 -2.76
C CYS A 55 -1.14 -8.54 -3.44
N GLN A 56 -2.33 -8.06 -3.15
CA GLN A 56 -2.79 -6.75 -3.60
C GLN A 56 -2.90 -5.83 -2.40
N VAL A 57 -2.25 -4.68 -2.47
CA VAL A 57 -2.31 -3.65 -1.44
C VAL A 57 -2.98 -2.43 -2.03
N ALA A 58 -4.05 -1.99 -1.40
CA ALA A 58 -4.76 -0.77 -1.75
C ALA A 58 -4.65 0.21 -0.59
N LEU A 59 -4.08 1.39 -0.85
CA LEU A 59 -3.92 2.43 0.15
C LEU A 59 -4.83 3.60 -0.21
N ARG A 60 -5.70 3.96 0.71
CA ARG A 60 -6.51 5.15 0.57
C ARG A 60 -5.80 6.30 1.27
N THR A 61 -5.53 7.37 0.52
CA THR A 61 -4.88 8.55 1.10
C THR A 61 -5.91 9.60 1.44
N ASP A 62 -5.50 10.52 2.31
CA ASP A 62 -6.33 11.66 2.69
C ASP A 62 -6.07 12.80 1.71
N GLY A 63 -6.91 12.90 0.69
CA GLY A 63 -6.88 13.98 -0.29
C GLY A 63 -5.99 13.78 -1.50
N LEU A 64 -5.23 12.68 -1.59
CA LEU A 64 -4.32 12.44 -2.72
C LEU A 64 -4.74 11.26 -3.61
N GLY A 65 -5.96 10.74 -3.38
CA GLY A 65 -6.46 9.61 -4.15
C GLY A 65 -6.05 8.27 -3.54
N SER A 66 -6.13 7.23 -4.34
CA SER A 66 -5.85 5.86 -3.90
C SER A 66 -4.72 5.25 -4.71
N VAL A 67 -3.98 4.35 -4.08
CA VAL A 67 -2.90 3.61 -4.72
C VAL A 67 -3.23 2.13 -4.61
N VAL A 68 -3.15 1.41 -5.73
CA VAL A 68 -3.35 -0.03 -5.76
C VAL A 68 -2.13 -0.68 -6.40
N VAL A 69 -1.53 -1.64 -5.71
CA VAL A 69 -0.35 -2.36 -6.18
C VAL A 69 -0.56 -3.85 -6.01
N THR A 70 -0.17 -4.60 -7.01
CA THR A 70 -0.19 -6.06 -6.96
C THR A 70 1.23 -6.60 -7.10
N ALA A 71 1.59 -7.57 -6.27
CA ALA A 71 2.86 -8.26 -6.36
C ALA A 71 2.63 -9.78 -6.31
N VAL A 72 3.45 -10.52 -7.02
CA VAL A 72 3.40 -11.98 -7.06
C VAL A 72 4.74 -12.53 -6.65
N ALA A 73 4.75 -13.55 -5.79
CA ALA A 73 5.98 -14.18 -5.32
C ALA A 73 5.70 -15.64 -4.97
N ARG A 74 6.75 -16.35 -4.58
CA ARG A 74 6.63 -17.77 -4.21
C ARG A 74 6.04 -17.96 -2.83
N ASP A 75 6.15 -16.96 -1.98
CA ASP A 75 5.61 -17.02 -0.62
C ASP A 75 4.85 -15.74 -0.30
N TRP A 76 4.00 -15.83 0.72
CA TRP A 76 3.11 -14.74 1.09
C TRP A 76 3.87 -13.52 1.59
N ARG A 77 4.92 -13.75 2.38
CA ARG A 77 5.68 -12.65 2.95
C ARG A 77 6.38 -11.83 1.88
N SER A 78 7.00 -12.49 0.91
CA SER A 78 7.67 -11.80 -0.20
C SER A 78 6.68 -11.02 -1.06
N ALA A 79 5.52 -11.61 -1.35
CA ALA A 79 4.47 -10.91 -2.10
C ALA A 79 3.98 -9.69 -1.34
N LEU A 80 3.74 -9.82 -0.05
CA LEU A 80 3.30 -8.74 0.82
C LEU A 80 4.34 -7.62 0.88
N ASP A 81 5.59 -7.94 1.16
CA ASP A 81 6.65 -6.94 1.28
C ASP A 81 6.87 -6.21 -0.06
N GLY A 82 6.81 -6.93 -1.17
CA GLY A 82 6.92 -6.32 -2.49
C GLY A 82 5.79 -5.34 -2.77
N ALA A 83 4.56 -5.74 -2.47
CA ALA A 83 3.39 -4.87 -2.67
C ALA A 83 3.44 -3.65 -1.77
N LEU A 84 3.76 -3.85 -0.49
CA LEU A 84 3.84 -2.73 0.47
C LEU A 84 4.93 -1.74 0.10
N SER A 85 6.10 -2.23 -0.30
CA SER A 85 7.20 -1.35 -0.69
C SER A 85 6.86 -0.49 -1.89
N ARG A 86 6.23 -1.08 -2.90
CA ARG A 86 5.81 -0.32 -4.08
C ARG A 86 4.73 0.68 -3.73
N ALA A 87 3.74 0.26 -2.92
CA ALA A 87 2.64 1.13 -2.54
C ALA A 87 3.15 2.35 -1.75
N SER A 88 4.06 2.14 -0.81
CA SER A 88 4.62 3.24 -0.03
C SER A 88 5.39 4.23 -0.91
N ARG A 89 6.15 3.74 -1.89
CA ARG A 89 6.87 4.61 -2.82
C ARG A 89 5.93 5.44 -3.69
N LEU A 90 4.81 4.84 -4.11
CA LEU A 90 3.82 5.56 -4.90
C LEU A 90 3.14 6.65 -4.07
N VAL A 91 2.84 6.39 -2.80
CA VAL A 91 2.27 7.41 -1.92
C VAL A 91 3.26 8.55 -1.72
N LEU A 92 4.54 8.25 -1.52
CA LEU A 92 5.57 9.28 -1.41
C LEU A 92 5.65 10.15 -2.67
N ARG A 93 5.51 9.54 -3.83
CA ARG A 93 5.47 10.27 -5.09
C ARG A 93 4.29 11.23 -5.15
N LEU A 94 3.11 10.76 -4.72
CA LEU A 94 1.93 11.61 -4.66
C LEU A 94 2.13 12.79 -3.73
N CYS A 95 2.74 12.56 -2.56
CA CYS A 95 3.08 13.61 -1.62
C CYS A 95 3.99 14.67 -2.24
N ARG A 96 5.02 14.23 -2.94
CA ARG A 96 5.98 15.15 -3.57
C ARG A 96 5.34 15.99 -4.66
N ARG A 97 4.45 15.39 -5.46
CA ARG A 97 3.73 16.11 -6.49
C ARG A 97 2.80 17.15 -5.89
N ASP A 98 2.08 16.79 -4.84
CA ASP A 98 1.18 17.70 -4.16
C ASP A 98 1.93 18.85 -3.53
N GLN A 99 3.04 18.58 -2.88
CA GLN A 99 3.89 19.60 -2.29
C GLN A 99 4.44 20.54 -3.36
N GLY A 100 4.91 20.03 -4.47
CA GLY A 100 5.38 20.84 -5.59
C GLY A 100 4.30 21.75 -6.14
N ARG A 101 3.07 21.27 -6.24
CA ARG A 101 1.93 22.07 -6.69
C ARG A 101 1.63 23.19 -5.70
N ARG A 102 1.64 22.89 -4.41
CA ARG A 102 1.40 23.89 -3.37
C ARG A 102 2.46 24.98 -3.39
N GLU A 103 3.73 24.61 -3.54
CA GLU A 103 4.81 25.57 -3.62
C GLU A 103 4.67 26.49 -4.83
N ARG A 104 4.31 25.95 -5.97
CA ARG A 104 4.07 26.76 -7.16
C ARG A 104 2.88 27.69 -6.99
N GLY A 105 1.82 27.19 -6.35
CA GLY A 105 0.66 28.02 -6.03
C GLY A 105 1.00 29.16 -5.09
N GLN A 106 1.78 28.89 -4.07
CA GLN A 106 2.22 29.92 -3.13
C GLN A 106 3.09 31.00 -3.80
N ARG A 107 3.94 30.59 -4.73
CA ARG A 107 4.77 31.55 -5.47
C ARG A 107 3.94 32.47 -6.35
N ALA A 108 2.84 31.97 -6.88
CA ALA A 108 1.95 32.76 -7.73
C ALA A 108 1.16 33.78 -6.94
N ILE A 109 0.74 33.47 -5.72
CA ILE A 109 -0.10 34.34 -4.90
C ILE A 109 0.54 35.69 -4.63
N PRO A 110 1.83 35.78 -4.21
CA PRO A 110 2.45 37.08 -3.94
C PRO A 110 2.54 38.00 -5.16
N LEU A 111 2.56 37.44 -6.35
CA LEU A 111 2.67 38.23 -7.57
C LEU A 111 1.41 39.00 -7.92
N GLU A 112 0.30 38.64 -7.32
CA GLU A 112 -0.97 39.31 -7.56
C GLU A 112 -1.11 40.63 -6.82
N ARG A 113 -0.18 40.93 -5.96
CA ARG A 113 -0.15 42.19 -5.22
C ARG A 113 0.55 43.26 -6.04
#